data_be42a523cd802719d83f181570bda7fb
#
_entry.id   be42a523cd802719d83f181570bda7fb
#
_cell.length_a   1.000
_cell.length_b   1.000
_cell.length_c   1.000
_cell.angle_alpha   90.00
_cell.angle_beta   90.00
_cell.angle_gamma   90.00
#
_symmetry.space_group_name_H-M   'P 1'
#
loop_
_entity.id
_entity.type
_entity.pdbx_description
1 polymer ?
#
loop_
_entity_poly.entity_id
_entity_poly.type
_entity_poly.pdbx_seq_one_letter_code
_entity_poly.pdbx_strand_id
1 'polypeptide(L)'
;NIINEYIDERFPHPQLMPADPVMRARARLFLHRFEKELFVHIDALEGNNQKNADKARGLVRDALLQITPVFAKHKHMLGEDYSMLDVAITPLLWRLDYYGIQMPKQAAPLMKYAERLFARPAFSEALTSAERGMRK
;
A
#
# COMPACT_ATOMS: atom_id res chain seq x y z
N ASN A 1 7.01 -5.00 9.69
CA ASN A 1 5.59 -5.27 10.03
C ASN A 1 5.39 -5.83 11.44
N ILE A 2 6.27 -6.71 11.90
CA ILE A 2 6.20 -7.25 13.26
C ILE A 2 6.36 -6.12 14.30
N ILE A 3 7.29 -5.19 14.05
CA ILE A 3 7.50 -4.03 14.91
C ILE A 3 6.25 -3.15 14.93
N ASN A 4 5.64 -2.93 13.77
CA ASN A 4 4.42 -2.13 13.66
C ASN A 4 3.25 -2.77 14.41
N GLU A 5 3.08 -4.09 14.33
CA GLU A 5 2.08 -4.81 15.11
C GLU A 5 2.31 -4.67 16.61
N TYR A 6 3.56 -4.79 17.05
CA TYR A 6 3.92 -4.66 18.47
C TYR A 6 3.54 -3.27 18.99
N ILE A 7 3.86 -2.22 18.25
CA ILE A 7 3.53 -0.85 18.63
C ILE A 7 2.02 -0.67 18.69
N ASP A 8 1.29 -1.20 17.72
CA ASP A 8 -0.17 -1.12 17.69
C ASP A 8 -0.82 -1.82 18.88
N GLU A 9 -0.33 -3.00 19.25
CA GLU A 9 -0.84 -3.74 20.40
C GLU A 9 -0.48 -3.07 21.72
N ARG A 10 0.69 -2.46 21.82
CA ARG A 10 1.17 -1.78 23.02
C ARG A 10 0.45 -0.46 23.26
N PHE A 11 0.06 0.24 22.19
CA PHE A 11 -0.61 1.54 22.23
C PHE A 11 -1.92 1.48 21.43
N PRO A 12 -2.98 0.88 22.01
CA PRO A 12 -4.13 0.39 21.25
C PRO A 12 -5.17 1.41 20.80
N HIS A 13 -4.94 2.69 20.85
CA HIS A 13 -5.98 3.66 20.48
C HIS A 13 -5.45 4.69 19.50
N PRO A 14 -6.00 4.69 18.26
CA PRO A 14 -6.85 3.69 17.63
C PRO A 14 -6.05 2.48 17.14
N GLN A 15 -6.57 1.27 17.31
CA GLN A 15 -5.91 0.06 16.83
C GLN A 15 -5.94 -0.04 15.32
N LEU A 16 -4.79 -0.33 14.71
CA LEU A 16 -4.65 -0.56 13.28
C LEU A 16 -4.84 -2.02 12.90
N MET A 17 -4.47 -2.95 13.79
CA MET A 17 -4.78 -4.37 13.62
C MET A 17 -6.16 -4.67 14.21
N PRO A 18 -6.99 -5.45 13.50
CA PRO A 18 -8.31 -5.83 14.03
C PRO A 18 -8.20 -6.60 15.34
N ALA A 19 -9.14 -6.35 16.26
CA ALA A 19 -9.20 -7.08 17.54
C ALA A 19 -9.71 -8.51 17.37
N ASP A 20 -10.58 -8.74 16.38
CA ASP A 20 -11.11 -10.07 16.09
C ASP A 20 -10.02 -11.00 15.57
N PRO A 21 -9.82 -12.20 16.18
CA PRO A 21 -8.75 -13.10 15.76
C PRO A 21 -8.81 -13.53 14.30
N VAL A 22 -9.99 -13.73 13.73
CA VAL A 22 -10.14 -14.12 12.32
C VAL A 22 -9.70 -12.98 11.40
N MET A 23 -10.10 -11.75 11.71
CA MET A 23 -9.72 -10.57 10.92
C MET A 23 -8.22 -10.26 11.08
N ARG A 24 -7.65 -10.50 12.25
CA ARG A 24 -6.19 -10.34 12.45
C ARG A 24 -5.41 -11.33 11.60
N ALA A 25 -5.83 -12.59 11.55
CA ALA A 25 -5.21 -13.60 10.70
C ALA A 25 -5.28 -13.21 9.23
N ARG A 26 -6.44 -12.71 8.79
CA ARG A 26 -6.63 -12.22 7.43
C ARG A 26 -5.71 -11.03 7.12
N ALA A 27 -5.58 -10.10 8.05
CA ALA A 27 -4.70 -8.94 7.88
C ALA A 27 -3.24 -9.38 7.72
N ARG A 28 -2.77 -10.32 8.54
CA ARG A 28 -1.40 -10.85 8.44
C ARG A 28 -1.16 -11.56 7.12
N LEU A 29 -2.15 -12.29 6.62
CA LEU A 29 -2.07 -12.96 5.32
C LEU A 29 -1.93 -11.94 4.19
N PHE A 30 -2.71 -10.86 4.19
CA PHE A 30 -2.59 -9.80 3.21
C PHE A 30 -1.24 -9.09 3.27
N LEU A 31 -0.73 -8.80 4.48
CA LEU A 31 0.59 -8.19 4.64
C LEU A 31 1.68 -9.09 4.04
N HIS A 32 1.58 -10.39 4.25
CA HIS A 32 2.51 -11.36 3.67
C HIS A 32 2.44 -11.35 2.14
N ARG A 33 1.25 -11.28 1.57
CA ARG A 33 1.06 -11.16 0.12
C ARG A 33 1.66 -9.85 -0.41
N PHE A 34 1.51 -8.74 0.30
CA PHE A 34 2.11 -7.48 -0.09
C PHE A 34 3.64 -7.59 -0.16
N GLU A 35 4.25 -8.24 0.83
CA GLU A 35 5.70 -8.45 0.83
C GLU A 35 6.14 -9.27 -0.38
N LYS A 36 5.43 -10.34 -0.72
CA LYS A 36 5.80 -11.22 -1.83
C LYS A 36 5.47 -10.67 -3.20
N GLU A 37 4.35 -9.98 -3.34
CA GLU A 37 3.85 -9.55 -4.64
C GLU A 37 4.18 -8.11 -4.99
N LEU A 38 4.43 -7.28 -3.99
CA LEU A 38 4.70 -5.84 -4.18
C LEU A 38 6.08 -5.44 -3.66
N PHE A 39 6.32 -5.60 -2.38
CA PHE A 39 7.51 -5.01 -1.73
C PHE A 39 8.82 -5.68 -2.14
N VAL A 40 8.78 -6.97 -2.50
CA VAL A 40 9.97 -7.68 -2.99
C VAL A 40 10.54 -7.04 -4.27
N HIS A 41 9.71 -6.33 -5.04
CA HIS A 41 10.12 -5.72 -6.30
C HIS A 41 10.67 -4.30 -6.14
N ILE A 42 10.62 -3.71 -4.94
CA ILE A 42 11.04 -2.32 -4.72
C ILE A 42 12.53 -2.15 -5.04
N ASP A 43 13.38 -3.08 -4.62
CA ASP A 43 14.82 -3.00 -4.90
C ASP A 43 15.11 -2.96 -6.40
N ALA A 44 14.39 -3.74 -7.20
CA ALA A 44 14.53 -3.72 -8.65
C ALA A 44 14.04 -2.41 -9.25
N LEU A 45 12.97 -1.83 -8.70
CA LEU A 45 12.43 -0.54 -9.15
C LEU A 45 13.38 0.61 -8.88
N GLU A 46 14.13 0.54 -7.77
CA GLU A 46 15.09 1.57 -7.36
C GLU A 46 16.50 1.30 -7.89
N GLY A 47 16.73 0.11 -8.45
CA GLY A 47 18.04 -0.28 -8.97
C GLY A 47 18.34 0.29 -10.35
N ASN A 48 19.59 0.09 -10.79
CA ASN A 48 20.12 0.64 -12.05
C ASN A 48 19.91 -0.28 -13.25
N ASN A 49 19.43 -1.51 -13.04
CA ASN A 49 19.20 -2.46 -14.14
C ASN A 49 17.83 -2.20 -14.77
N GLN A 50 17.83 -1.61 -15.95
CA GLN A 50 16.60 -1.21 -16.66
C GLN A 50 15.69 -2.39 -16.96
N LYS A 51 16.26 -3.52 -17.35
CA LYS A 51 15.46 -4.73 -17.68
C LYS A 51 14.74 -5.27 -16.44
N ASN A 52 15.44 -5.33 -15.31
CA ASN A 52 14.84 -5.78 -14.05
C ASN A 52 13.77 -4.80 -13.57
N ALA A 53 14.02 -3.50 -13.71
CA ALA A 53 13.06 -2.47 -13.33
C ALA A 53 11.78 -2.56 -14.18
N ASP A 54 11.90 -2.76 -15.49
CA ASP A 54 10.75 -2.89 -16.38
C ASP A 54 9.89 -4.11 -16.02
N LYS A 55 10.53 -5.24 -15.74
CA LYS A 55 9.85 -6.45 -15.29
C LYS A 55 9.12 -6.21 -13.96
N ALA A 56 9.79 -5.57 -13.00
CA ALA A 56 9.21 -5.26 -11.69
C ALA A 56 7.99 -4.34 -11.82
N ARG A 57 8.05 -3.33 -12.69
CA ARG A 57 6.90 -2.44 -12.94
C ARG A 57 5.68 -3.21 -13.41
N GLY A 58 5.86 -4.12 -14.34
CA GLY A 58 4.77 -4.98 -14.83
C GLY A 58 4.19 -5.86 -13.74
N LEU A 59 5.03 -6.49 -12.93
CA LEU A 59 4.58 -7.37 -11.86
C LEU A 59 3.83 -6.60 -10.77
N VAL A 60 4.33 -5.43 -10.38
CA VAL A 60 3.65 -4.58 -9.38
C VAL A 60 2.31 -4.07 -9.91
N ARG A 61 2.28 -3.62 -11.17
CA ARG A 61 1.03 -3.17 -11.79
C ARG A 61 -0.01 -4.28 -11.80
N ASP A 62 0.37 -5.49 -12.20
CA ASP A 62 -0.56 -6.62 -12.27
C ASP A 62 -1.08 -7.01 -10.87
N ALA A 63 -0.20 -7.01 -9.86
CA ALA A 63 -0.59 -7.28 -8.48
C ALA A 63 -1.58 -6.24 -7.96
N LEU A 64 -1.35 -4.96 -8.25
CA LEU A 64 -2.27 -3.89 -7.85
C LEU A 64 -3.62 -4.01 -8.56
N LEU A 65 -3.63 -4.42 -9.82
CA LEU A 65 -4.88 -4.65 -10.55
C LEU A 65 -5.70 -5.79 -9.93
N GLN A 66 -5.04 -6.81 -9.37
CA GLN A 66 -5.74 -7.91 -8.71
C GLN A 66 -6.49 -7.47 -7.44
N ILE A 67 -6.00 -6.46 -6.74
CA ILE A 67 -6.67 -5.98 -5.53
C ILE A 67 -7.67 -4.85 -5.80
N THR A 68 -7.67 -4.28 -7.00
CA THR A 68 -8.55 -3.17 -7.36
C THR A 68 -10.04 -3.44 -7.10
N PRO A 69 -10.60 -4.64 -7.41
CA PRO A 69 -12.03 -4.91 -7.17
C PRO A 69 -12.47 -4.77 -5.71
N VAL A 70 -11.55 -4.94 -4.75
CA VAL A 70 -11.86 -4.75 -3.32
C VAL A 70 -12.38 -3.34 -3.07
N PHE A 71 -11.80 -2.34 -3.72
CA PHE A 71 -12.14 -0.93 -3.51
C PHE A 71 -13.38 -0.48 -4.26
N ALA A 72 -13.91 -1.32 -5.14
CA ALA A 72 -15.22 -1.08 -5.74
C ALA A 72 -16.35 -1.33 -4.75
N LYS A 73 -16.11 -2.19 -3.75
CA LYS A 73 -17.10 -2.59 -2.74
C LYS A 73 -16.80 -2.04 -1.35
N HIS A 74 -15.53 -1.80 -1.04
CA HIS A 74 -15.08 -1.40 0.31
C HIS A 74 -14.23 -0.15 0.25
N LYS A 75 -14.27 0.63 1.31
CA LYS A 75 -13.51 1.87 1.44
C LYS A 75 -12.03 1.62 1.71
N HIS A 76 -11.71 0.55 2.42
CA HIS A 76 -10.35 0.16 2.82
C HIS A 76 -10.11 -1.32 2.54
N MET A 77 -8.87 -1.78 2.74
CA MET A 77 -8.48 -3.16 2.42
C MET A 77 -9.28 -4.23 3.17
N LEU A 78 -9.61 -3.99 4.44
CA LEU A 78 -10.38 -4.93 5.27
C LEU A 78 -11.86 -4.57 5.38
N GLY A 79 -12.33 -3.57 4.65
CA GLY A 79 -13.72 -3.14 4.70
C GLY A 79 -13.82 -1.64 4.88
N GLU A 80 -14.61 -1.19 5.85
CA GLU A 80 -14.88 0.23 6.07
C GLU A 80 -13.85 0.90 6.99
N ASP A 81 -13.09 0.13 7.78
CA ASP A 81 -12.17 0.66 8.77
C ASP A 81 -10.74 0.74 8.25
N TYR A 82 -10.07 1.83 8.56
CA TYR A 82 -8.64 2.02 8.28
C TYR A 82 -7.83 1.04 9.12
N SER A 83 -6.84 0.38 8.50
CA SER A 83 -6.08 -0.69 9.14
C SER A 83 -4.59 -0.61 8.83
N MET A 84 -3.82 -1.52 9.44
CA MET A 84 -2.39 -1.69 9.18
C MET A 84 -2.10 -1.95 7.69
N LEU A 85 -3.01 -2.61 6.97
CA LEU A 85 -2.86 -2.84 5.53
C LEU A 85 -2.82 -1.53 4.75
N ASP A 86 -3.68 -0.58 5.13
CA ASP A 86 -3.73 0.73 4.49
C ASP A 86 -2.44 1.51 4.76
N VAL A 87 -1.92 1.42 5.98
CA VAL A 87 -0.63 2.02 6.34
C VAL A 87 0.51 1.42 5.52
N ALA A 88 0.53 0.09 5.38
CA ALA A 88 1.63 -0.62 4.71
C ALA A 88 1.71 -0.31 3.21
N ILE A 89 0.56 -0.16 2.53
CA ILE A 89 0.53 0.05 1.07
C ILE A 89 0.68 1.52 0.66
N THR A 90 0.40 2.46 1.56
CA THR A 90 0.37 3.89 1.23
C THR A 90 1.68 4.40 0.63
N PRO A 91 2.88 4.10 1.16
CA PRO A 91 4.12 4.58 0.56
C PRO A 91 4.33 4.11 -0.89
N LEU A 92 3.98 2.87 -1.20
CA LEU A 92 4.08 2.35 -2.55
C LEU A 92 3.16 3.11 -3.50
N LEU A 93 1.90 3.32 -3.11
CA LEU A 93 0.93 4.04 -3.93
C LEU A 93 1.37 5.49 -4.18
N TRP A 94 1.96 6.14 -3.18
CA TRP A 94 2.50 7.49 -3.33
C TRP A 94 3.63 7.55 -4.36
N ARG A 95 4.46 6.49 -4.41
CA ARG A 95 5.67 6.44 -5.25
C ARG A 95 5.44 5.87 -6.65
N LEU A 96 4.20 5.53 -7.03
CA LEU A 96 3.93 4.93 -8.34
C LEU A 96 4.46 5.79 -9.50
N ASP A 97 4.23 7.10 -9.46
CA ASP A 97 4.75 8.01 -10.49
C ASP A 97 6.29 8.05 -10.52
N TYR A 98 6.90 8.06 -9.35
CA TYR A 98 8.36 8.04 -9.21
C TYR A 98 8.96 6.78 -9.83
N TYR A 99 8.32 5.62 -9.63
CA TYR A 99 8.78 4.34 -10.20
C TYR A 99 8.40 4.18 -11.67
N GLY A 100 7.63 5.10 -12.23
CA GLY A 100 7.20 5.02 -13.63
C GLY A 100 6.11 3.99 -13.88
N ILE A 101 5.33 3.64 -12.87
CA ILE A 101 4.22 2.70 -13.00
C ILE A 101 2.95 3.49 -13.33
N GLN A 102 2.41 3.25 -14.53
CA GLN A 102 1.14 3.86 -14.94
C GLN A 102 0.01 2.86 -14.84
N MET A 103 -1.03 3.22 -14.10
CA MET A 103 -2.18 2.36 -13.90
C MET A 103 -3.22 2.59 -14.99
N PRO A 104 -3.83 1.51 -15.53
CA PRO A 104 -4.88 1.64 -16.54
C PRO A 104 -6.19 2.16 -15.94
N LYS A 105 -7.16 2.47 -16.79
CA LYS A 105 -8.47 2.97 -16.36
C LYS A 105 -9.22 2.00 -15.45
N GLN A 106 -8.99 0.68 -15.60
CA GLN A 106 -9.59 -0.34 -14.75
C GLN A 106 -9.19 -0.16 -13.28
N ALA A 107 -8.09 0.53 -13.01
CA ALA A 107 -7.61 0.79 -11.65
C ALA A 107 -8.27 2.02 -11.00
N ALA A 108 -9.29 2.62 -11.59
CA ALA A 108 -9.94 3.80 -11.03
C ALA A 108 -10.36 3.63 -9.56
N PRO A 109 -10.96 2.50 -9.12
CA PRO A 109 -11.27 2.31 -7.69
C PRO A 109 -10.04 2.34 -6.80
N LEU A 110 -8.93 1.74 -7.24
CA LEU A 110 -7.66 1.77 -6.52
C LEU A 110 -7.12 3.21 -6.42
N MET A 111 -7.17 3.96 -7.51
CA MET A 111 -6.66 5.33 -7.51
C MET A 111 -7.48 6.25 -6.61
N LYS A 112 -8.79 6.07 -6.55
CA LYS A 112 -9.65 6.79 -5.60
C LYS A 112 -9.31 6.44 -4.15
N TYR A 113 -9.05 5.17 -3.87
CA TYR A 113 -8.59 4.72 -2.57
C TYR A 113 -7.26 5.38 -2.21
N ALA A 114 -6.30 5.42 -3.14
CA ALA A 114 -5.02 6.08 -2.91
C ALA A 114 -5.19 7.55 -2.55
N GLU A 115 -6.04 8.28 -3.26
CA GLU A 115 -6.30 9.70 -2.95
C GLU A 115 -6.89 9.88 -1.55
N ARG A 116 -7.77 8.98 -1.11
CA ARG A 116 -8.30 9.02 0.26
C ARG A 116 -7.19 8.84 1.29
N LEU A 117 -6.25 7.93 1.04
CA LEU A 117 -5.12 7.72 1.95
C LEU A 117 -4.21 8.95 2.01
N PHE A 118 -3.93 9.55 0.86
CA PHE A 118 -3.04 10.72 0.76
C PHE A 118 -3.64 11.97 1.42
N ALA A 119 -4.96 12.05 1.50
CA ALA A 119 -5.65 13.16 2.14
C ALA A 119 -5.59 13.12 3.67
N ARG A 120 -5.14 12.02 4.27
CA ARG A 120 -5.04 11.92 5.73
C ARG A 120 -3.96 12.87 6.25
N PRO A 121 -4.26 13.73 7.25
CA PRO A 121 -3.28 14.71 7.76
C PRO A 121 -2.00 14.07 8.27
N ALA A 122 -2.09 12.94 8.98
CA ALA A 122 -0.91 12.24 9.50
C ALA A 122 0.05 11.82 8.38
N PHE A 123 -0.47 11.37 7.24
CA PHE A 123 0.35 11.01 6.10
C PHE A 123 1.03 12.24 5.49
N SER A 124 0.28 13.31 5.27
CA SER A 124 0.83 14.55 4.71
C SER A 124 1.95 15.12 5.58
N GLU A 125 1.77 15.11 6.89
CA GLU A 125 2.77 15.61 7.84
C GLU A 125 4.03 14.73 7.89
N ALA A 126 3.89 13.43 7.63
CA ALA A 126 5.00 12.49 7.67
C ALA A 126 5.89 12.55 6.42
N LEU A 127 5.44 13.19 5.32
CA LEU A 127 6.20 13.25 4.08
C LEU A 127 7.42 14.16 4.21
N THR A 128 8.57 13.65 3.76
CA THR A 128 9.78 14.47 3.60
C THR A 128 9.67 15.33 2.34
N SER A 129 10.53 16.34 2.20
CA SER A 129 10.59 17.17 0.99
C SER A 129 10.87 16.34 -0.26
N ALA A 130 11.75 15.34 -0.17
CA ALA A 130 12.07 14.44 -1.27
C ALA A 130 10.82 13.61 -1.67
N GLU A 131 10.10 13.10 -0.69
CA GLU A 131 8.91 12.29 -0.94
C GLU A 131 7.77 13.10 -1.55
N ARG A 132 7.61 14.36 -1.17
CA ARG A 132 6.61 15.26 -1.77
C ARG A 132 6.86 15.46 -3.26
N GLY A 133 8.13 15.48 -3.67
CA GLY A 133 8.51 15.61 -5.07
C GLY A 133 8.36 14.35 -5.91
N MET A 134 8.16 13.19 -5.30
CA MET A 134 8.03 11.90 -6.00
C MET A 134 6.68 11.74 -6.71
N ARG A 135 5.67 12.49 -6.31
CA ARG A 135 4.34 12.44 -6.91
C ARG A 135 4.04 13.73 -7.64
N LYS A 136 3.55 13.58 -8.86
CA LYS A 136 3.14 14.72 -9.69
C LYS A 136 1.67 15.05 -9.52
#